data_38d293a9335e99cba714b263ab83900d
#
_entry.id   38d293a9335e99cba714b263ab83900d
#
_cell.length_a   1.000
_cell.length_b   1.000
_cell.length_c   1.000
_cell.angle_alpha   90.00
_cell.angle_beta   90.00
_cell.angle_gamma   90.00
#
_symmetry.space_group_name_H-M   'P 1'
#
loop_
_entity.id
_entity.type
_entity.pdbx_description
1 polymer ?
#
loop_
_entity_poly.entity_id
_entity_poly.type
_entity_poly.pdbx_seq_one_letter_code
_entity_poly.pdbx_strand_id
1 'polypeptide(L)'
;LMLLEAWSADEFYKKEKRWAAFKVAHPLDYQNLVHLIHPEPKLHNIMRGRDEELRRRDGFKLTDDRGTMRDSLYEVDYCLICHERGKDSCSTGLHEKDGSVKSNPLGIMAAGCPLEEKISEMHLLKRQGDSIGSLALVALDNPMCAGTGHRICNDCMKACIFQKQEPVNIPLAETHTLT
;
A
#
# COMPACT_ATOMS: atom_id res chain seq x y z
N LEU A 1 -21.63 -21.06 5.01
CA LEU A 1 -22.76 -21.12 5.94
C LEU A 1 -22.68 -19.99 6.95
N MET A 2 -21.69 -19.92 7.84
CA MET A 2 -21.51 -18.85 8.85
C MET A 2 -21.64 -17.41 8.32
N LEU A 3 -21.35 -17.18 7.05
CA LEU A 3 -21.45 -15.90 6.37
C LEU A 3 -22.85 -15.50 6.02
N LEU A 4 -23.58 -16.46 5.44
CA LEU A 4 -24.97 -16.26 5.09
C LEU A 4 -25.80 -16.05 6.36
N GLU A 5 -25.44 -16.75 7.43
CA GLU A 5 -26.07 -16.57 8.74
C GLU A 5 -25.78 -15.17 9.33
N ALA A 6 -24.51 -14.72 9.25
CA ALA A 6 -24.14 -13.40 9.71
C ALA A 6 -24.77 -12.28 8.88
N TRP A 7 -24.90 -12.49 7.57
CA TRP A 7 -25.54 -11.54 6.67
C TRP A 7 -27.06 -11.47 6.94
N SER A 8 -27.70 -12.62 7.11
CA SER A 8 -29.14 -12.67 7.44
C SER A 8 -29.46 -12.10 8.81
N ALA A 9 -28.51 -12.13 9.75
CA ALA A 9 -28.65 -11.59 11.10
C ALA A 9 -28.17 -10.14 11.27
N ASP A 10 -27.83 -9.46 10.15
CA ASP A 10 -27.23 -8.10 10.14
C ASP A 10 -25.92 -7.99 10.96
N GLU A 11 -25.25 -9.12 11.17
CA GLU A 11 -23.97 -9.20 11.87
C GLU A 11 -22.76 -9.24 10.90
N PHE A 12 -23.03 -9.05 9.61
CA PHE A 12 -22.03 -9.13 8.55
C PHE A 12 -20.83 -8.24 8.83
N TYR A 13 -21.05 -6.98 9.22
CA TYR A 13 -19.98 -6.03 9.52
C TYR A 13 -19.13 -6.42 10.72
N LYS A 14 -19.69 -7.12 11.69
CA LYS A 14 -18.92 -7.61 12.85
C LYS A 14 -18.00 -8.76 12.49
N LYS A 15 -18.40 -9.60 11.52
CA LYS A 15 -17.62 -10.75 11.05
C LYS A 15 -16.69 -10.39 9.90
N GLU A 16 -17.03 -9.38 9.09
CA GLU A 16 -16.21 -8.89 8.00
C GLU A 16 -14.82 -8.45 8.47
N LYS A 17 -14.71 -7.89 9.67
CA LYS A 17 -13.42 -7.53 10.30
C LYS A 17 -12.47 -8.70 10.56
N ARG A 18 -12.96 -9.93 10.49
CA ARG A 18 -12.19 -11.16 10.75
C ARG A 18 -11.87 -11.95 9.49
N TRP A 19 -12.23 -11.42 8.33
CA TRP A 19 -11.99 -12.11 7.08
C TRP A 19 -10.62 -11.76 6.54
N ALA A 20 -9.86 -12.80 6.24
CA ALA A 20 -8.69 -12.63 5.41
C ALA A 20 -9.14 -12.19 4.02
N ALA A 21 -8.55 -11.12 3.54
CA ALA A 21 -8.71 -10.69 2.17
C ALA A 21 -7.54 -11.25 1.36
N PHE A 22 -7.83 -11.78 0.17
CA PHE A 22 -6.80 -12.33 -0.68
C PHE A 22 -6.50 -11.36 -1.82
N LYS A 23 -5.27 -10.87 -1.84
CA LYS A 23 -4.71 -10.13 -2.96
C LYS A 23 -3.75 -11.05 -3.71
N VAL A 24 -3.97 -11.20 -5.01
CA VAL A 24 -3.05 -11.95 -5.87
C VAL A 24 -2.02 -10.98 -6.43
N ALA A 25 -0.74 -11.26 -6.18
CA ALA A 25 0.35 -10.45 -6.70
C ALA A 25 0.48 -10.62 -8.21
N HIS A 26 0.54 -9.50 -8.94
CA HIS A 26 0.81 -9.47 -10.37
C HIS A 26 2.22 -8.93 -10.61
N PRO A 27 2.97 -9.48 -11.58
CA PRO A 27 4.26 -8.90 -11.99
C PRO A 27 4.08 -7.48 -12.50
N LEU A 28 4.97 -6.58 -12.12
CA LEU A 28 4.99 -5.23 -12.66
C LEU A 28 5.61 -5.24 -14.06
N ASP A 29 4.94 -4.60 -15.00
CA ASP A 29 5.51 -4.26 -16.30
C ASP A 29 6.26 -2.93 -16.19
N TYR A 30 7.57 -3.01 -15.97
CA TYR A 30 8.43 -1.84 -15.79
C TYR A 30 8.52 -0.95 -17.04
N GLN A 31 8.16 -1.47 -18.21
CA GLN A 31 8.17 -0.70 -19.45
C GLN A 31 6.86 0.06 -19.67
N ASN A 32 5.80 -0.32 -18.95
CA ASN A 32 4.46 0.26 -19.13
C ASN A 32 3.78 0.56 -17.78
N LEU A 33 4.52 1.13 -16.84
CA LEU A 33 3.99 1.46 -15.50
C LEU A 33 2.86 2.50 -15.51
N VAL A 34 2.84 3.38 -16.51
CA VAL A 34 1.91 4.52 -16.57
C VAL A 34 0.73 4.23 -17.52
N HIS A 35 0.74 3.12 -18.23
CA HIS A 35 -0.33 2.71 -19.15
C HIS A 35 -0.78 3.82 -20.11
N LEU A 36 0.20 4.52 -20.72
CA LEU A 36 -0.06 5.61 -21.65
C LEU A 36 -0.57 5.08 -23.01
N ILE A 37 -1.52 5.81 -23.57
CA ILE A 37 -2.01 5.59 -24.94
C ILE A 37 -1.41 6.66 -25.84
N HIS A 38 -0.87 6.24 -26.98
CA HIS A 38 -0.42 7.12 -28.06
C HIS A 38 -1.50 7.14 -29.16
N PRO A 39 -2.46 8.11 -29.13
CA PRO A 39 -3.55 8.15 -30.08
C PRO A 39 -3.09 8.43 -31.52
N GLU A 40 -1.95 9.11 -31.65
CA GLU A 40 -1.33 9.44 -32.94
C GLU A 40 0.08 8.80 -33.01
N PRO A 41 0.24 7.63 -33.68
CA PRO A 41 1.54 6.93 -33.71
C PRO A 41 2.72 7.72 -34.27
N LYS A 42 2.44 8.73 -35.11
CA LYS A 42 3.46 9.61 -35.69
C LYS A 42 3.87 10.77 -34.78
N LEU A 43 3.12 11.03 -33.74
CA LEU A 43 3.31 12.14 -32.80
C LEU A 43 3.58 11.60 -31.40
N HIS A 44 4.79 11.11 -31.16
CA HIS A 44 5.18 10.46 -29.90
C HIS A 44 5.04 11.32 -28.65
N ASN A 45 4.96 12.64 -28.81
CA ASN A 45 4.75 13.61 -27.74
C ASN A 45 3.27 13.76 -27.34
N ILE A 46 2.36 13.21 -28.13
CA ILE A 46 0.93 13.20 -27.78
C ILE A 46 0.61 11.90 -27.06
N MET A 47 0.40 12.02 -25.76
CA MET A 47 0.10 10.90 -24.87
C MET A 47 -1.13 11.23 -24.03
N ARG A 48 -1.95 10.23 -23.74
CA ARG A 48 -3.07 10.35 -22.78
C ARG A 48 -3.19 9.08 -21.93
N GLY A 49 -3.80 9.19 -20.76
CA GLY A 49 -4.22 8.04 -19.98
C GLY A 49 -5.42 7.31 -20.62
N ARG A 50 -5.75 6.14 -20.09
CA ARG A 50 -6.96 5.40 -20.49
C ARG A 50 -8.20 6.17 -20.04
N ASP A 51 -9.27 6.14 -20.84
CA ASP A 51 -10.50 6.90 -20.56
C ASP A 51 -11.14 6.45 -19.23
N GLU A 52 -11.09 5.16 -18.90
CA GLU A 52 -11.60 4.58 -17.66
C GLU A 52 -10.80 5.00 -16.41
N GLU A 53 -9.56 5.43 -16.58
CA GLU A 53 -8.68 5.90 -15.50
C GLU A 53 -8.66 7.41 -15.37
N LEU A 54 -9.27 8.14 -16.32
CA LEU A 54 -9.34 9.59 -16.27
C LEU A 54 -10.32 10.06 -15.20
N ARG A 55 -9.80 10.79 -14.24
CA ARG A 55 -10.62 11.43 -13.19
C ARG A 55 -10.83 12.90 -13.50
N ARG A 56 -12.08 13.29 -13.64
CA ARG A 56 -12.42 14.69 -13.85
C ARG A 56 -12.37 15.42 -12.52
N ARG A 57 -11.61 16.49 -12.48
CA ARG A 57 -11.55 17.36 -11.31
C ARG A 57 -12.89 18.11 -11.14
N ASP A 58 -13.45 18.04 -9.93
CA ASP A 58 -14.65 18.77 -9.52
C ASP A 58 -14.26 19.83 -8.47
N GLY A 59 -13.94 21.02 -8.92
CA GLY A 59 -13.52 22.12 -8.06
C GLY A 59 -12.29 21.74 -7.20
N PHE A 60 -12.42 21.91 -5.88
CA PHE A 60 -11.39 21.57 -4.90
C PHE A 60 -11.61 20.23 -4.21
N LYS A 61 -12.58 19.43 -4.66
CA LYS A 61 -12.81 18.11 -4.10
C LYS A 61 -11.61 17.19 -4.37
N LEU A 62 -11.42 16.24 -3.48
CA LEU A 62 -10.41 15.19 -3.67
C LEU A 62 -10.77 14.35 -4.89
N THR A 63 -9.79 14.12 -5.76
CA THR A 63 -9.96 13.35 -7.00
C THR A 63 -9.61 11.87 -6.83
N ASP A 64 -8.96 11.50 -5.76
CA ASP A 64 -8.66 10.11 -5.44
C ASP A 64 -9.51 9.61 -4.27
N ASP A 65 -9.96 8.38 -4.40
CA ASP A 65 -10.70 7.70 -3.36
C ASP A 65 -9.74 7.25 -2.25
N ARG A 66 -10.16 7.43 -0.99
CA ARG A 66 -9.35 7.05 0.17
C ARG A 66 -9.30 5.55 0.41
N GLY A 67 -9.99 4.79 -0.38
CA GLY A 67 -10.21 3.38 -0.13
C GLY A 67 -11.17 3.14 1.04
N THR A 68 -11.62 1.91 1.13
CA THR A 68 -12.49 1.44 2.22
C THR A 68 -11.67 0.69 3.27
N MET A 69 -12.29 0.37 4.42
CA MET A 69 -11.72 -0.56 5.39
C MET A 69 -11.30 -1.87 4.72
N ARG A 70 -12.11 -2.36 3.79
CA ARG A 70 -11.83 -3.59 3.08
C ARG A 70 -10.58 -3.49 2.22
N ASP A 71 -10.41 -2.40 1.48
CA ASP A 71 -9.22 -2.17 0.67
C ASP A 71 -7.96 -2.12 1.54
N SER A 72 -8.05 -1.46 2.68
CA SER A 72 -6.96 -1.44 3.66
C SER A 72 -6.63 -2.83 4.22
N LEU A 73 -7.65 -3.63 4.54
CA LEU A 73 -7.44 -5.00 5.03
C LEU A 73 -6.86 -5.92 3.95
N TYR A 74 -7.17 -5.72 2.67
CA TYR A 74 -6.53 -6.44 1.56
C TYR A 74 -5.01 -6.22 1.57
N GLU A 75 -4.58 -5.00 1.76
CA GLU A 75 -3.15 -4.67 1.80
C GLU A 75 -2.48 -5.25 3.05
N VAL A 76 -3.14 -5.16 4.19
CA VAL A 76 -2.65 -5.65 5.48
C VAL A 76 -2.54 -7.18 5.49
N ASP A 77 -3.52 -7.90 4.93
CA ASP A 77 -3.51 -9.35 4.84
C ASP A 77 -2.51 -9.86 3.78
N TYR A 78 -2.28 -9.08 2.74
CA TYR A 78 -1.26 -9.35 1.73
C TYR A 78 0.16 -9.18 2.29
N CYS A 79 0.35 -8.37 3.32
CA CYS A 79 1.63 -8.16 3.98
C CYS A 79 2.15 -9.44 4.63
N LEU A 80 3.44 -9.75 4.41
CA LEU A 80 4.10 -10.93 4.97
C LEU A 80 4.53 -10.77 6.43
N ILE A 81 4.29 -9.61 7.04
CA ILE A 81 4.71 -9.30 8.42
C ILE A 81 6.20 -9.62 8.62
N CYS A 82 7.03 -8.92 7.86
CA CYS A 82 8.45 -9.27 7.69
C CYS A 82 9.27 -9.14 8.97
N HIS A 83 8.88 -8.29 9.94
CA HIS A 83 9.58 -8.17 11.23
C HIS A 83 9.63 -9.49 12.00
N GLU A 84 8.58 -10.32 11.95
CA GLU A 84 8.57 -11.64 12.59
C GLU A 84 9.64 -12.59 12.04
N ARG A 85 10.20 -12.27 10.87
CA ARG A 85 11.23 -13.05 10.18
C ARG A 85 12.61 -12.41 10.26
N GLY A 86 12.77 -11.37 11.07
CA GLY A 86 14.00 -10.59 11.18
C GLY A 86 14.39 -9.84 9.90
N LYS A 87 13.42 -9.54 9.04
CA LYS A 87 13.62 -8.81 7.77
C LYS A 87 12.46 -7.84 7.60
N ASP A 88 12.72 -6.57 7.72
CA ASP A 88 11.71 -5.53 7.56
C ASP A 88 12.14 -4.53 6.49
N SER A 89 12.13 -4.99 5.25
CA SER A 89 12.67 -4.22 4.13
C SER A 89 11.91 -2.94 3.82
N CYS A 90 10.61 -2.90 4.09
CA CYS A 90 9.83 -1.68 3.92
C CYS A 90 10.24 -0.60 4.94
N SER A 91 10.67 -0.98 6.12
CA SER A 91 11.22 -0.09 7.13
C SER A 91 12.70 0.23 6.86
N THR A 92 13.56 -0.78 6.84
CA THR A 92 15.02 -0.62 6.87
C THR A 92 15.71 -0.80 5.52
N GLY A 93 14.97 -1.11 4.47
CA GLY A 93 15.50 -1.31 3.12
C GLY A 93 15.84 -2.75 2.76
N LEU A 94 16.04 -2.98 1.47
CA LEU A 94 16.54 -4.24 0.93
C LEU A 94 18.06 -4.16 0.78
N HIS A 95 18.77 -5.08 1.41
CA HIS A 95 20.23 -5.10 1.40
C HIS A 95 20.80 -6.31 0.65
N GLU A 96 21.97 -6.13 0.06
CA GLU A 96 22.82 -7.20 -0.42
C GLU A 96 23.55 -7.88 0.75
N LYS A 97 24.29 -8.96 0.45
CA LYS A 97 25.03 -9.69 1.49
C LYS A 97 26.17 -8.87 2.10
N ASP A 98 26.67 -7.88 1.37
CA ASP A 98 27.73 -6.97 1.81
C ASP A 98 27.21 -5.76 2.57
N GLY A 99 25.88 -5.66 2.78
CA GLY A 99 25.23 -4.56 3.47
C GLY A 99 24.85 -3.37 2.59
N SER A 100 25.21 -3.37 1.32
CA SER A 100 24.80 -2.32 0.39
C SER A 100 23.30 -2.38 0.10
N VAL A 101 22.68 -1.22 -0.17
CA VAL A 101 21.27 -1.13 -0.51
C VAL A 101 21.05 -1.60 -1.95
N LYS A 102 20.09 -2.49 -2.14
CA LYS A 102 19.68 -2.95 -3.49
C LYS A 102 19.01 -1.86 -4.28
N SER A 103 19.20 -1.91 -5.60
CA SER A 103 18.38 -1.12 -6.53
C SER A 103 17.32 -1.99 -7.19
N ASN A 104 16.17 -1.38 -7.48
CA ASN A 104 15.13 -2.01 -8.27
C ASN A 104 15.49 -2.02 -9.77
N PRO A 105 14.71 -2.68 -10.65
CA PRO A 105 14.99 -2.70 -12.09
C PRO A 105 15.03 -1.33 -12.78
N LEU A 106 14.51 -0.28 -12.15
CA LEU A 106 14.61 1.11 -12.64
C LEU A 106 15.85 1.85 -12.11
N GLY A 107 16.74 1.17 -11.37
CA GLY A 107 17.92 1.79 -10.75
C GLY A 107 17.59 2.61 -9.49
N ILE A 108 16.39 2.54 -8.97
CA ILE A 108 15.97 3.25 -7.75
C ILE A 108 16.40 2.43 -6.54
N MET A 109 17.07 3.08 -5.59
CA MET A 109 17.50 2.44 -4.35
C MET A 109 16.30 2.03 -3.49
N ALA A 110 16.28 0.79 -3.05
CA ALA A 110 15.26 0.23 -2.15
C ALA A 110 15.65 0.46 -0.68
N ALA A 111 15.79 1.73 -0.29
CA ALA A 111 16.33 2.14 1.01
C ALA A 111 15.34 1.97 2.18
N GLY A 112 14.04 1.75 1.89
CA GLY A 112 13.01 1.64 2.92
C GLY A 112 12.47 3.00 3.37
N CYS A 113 11.76 2.98 4.50
CA CYS A 113 11.19 4.17 5.09
C CYS A 113 12.29 5.07 5.66
N PRO A 114 12.34 6.38 5.29
CA PRO A 114 13.34 7.29 5.87
C PRO A 114 13.23 7.48 7.39
N LEU A 115 12.09 7.17 7.97
CA LEU A 115 11.82 7.23 9.42
C LEU A 115 11.96 5.87 10.11
N GLU A 116 12.28 4.81 9.35
CA GLU A 116 12.30 3.43 9.84
C GLU A 116 11.01 3.05 10.60
N GLU A 117 9.86 3.50 10.07
CA GLU A 117 8.55 3.23 10.68
C GLU A 117 8.32 1.72 10.84
N LYS A 118 7.71 1.35 11.94
CA LYS A 118 7.32 -0.04 12.28
C LYS A 118 6.10 -0.47 11.48
N ILE A 119 6.27 -0.52 10.15
CA ILE A 119 5.19 -0.72 9.19
C ILE A 119 4.54 -2.09 9.36
N SER A 120 5.34 -3.14 9.44
CA SER A 120 4.79 -4.49 9.52
C SER A 120 4.17 -4.80 10.88
N GLU A 121 4.64 -4.15 11.96
CA GLU A 121 3.99 -4.18 13.28
C GLU A 121 2.64 -3.45 13.25
N MET A 122 2.59 -2.29 12.63
CA MET A 122 1.34 -1.54 12.42
C MET A 122 0.32 -2.38 11.65
N HIS A 123 0.75 -3.07 10.59
CA HIS A 123 -0.10 -3.98 9.83
C HIS A 123 -0.57 -5.17 10.68
N LEU A 124 0.29 -5.72 11.53
CA LEU A 124 -0.08 -6.82 12.42
C LEU A 124 -1.19 -6.39 13.39
N LEU A 125 -1.04 -5.25 14.06
CA LEU A 125 -2.05 -4.71 14.96
C LEU A 125 -3.37 -4.42 14.24
N LYS A 126 -3.30 -3.82 13.06
CA LYS A 126 -4.47 -3.54 12.23
C LYS A 126 -5.20 -4.82 11.83
N ARG A 127 -4.47 -5.87 11.45
CA ARG A 127 -5.02 -7.19 11.13
C ARG A 127 -5.70 -7.85 12.35
N GLN A 128 -5.17 -7.62 13.54
CA GLN A 128 -5.74 -8.10 14.79
C GLN A 128 -6.96 -7.29 15.24
N GLY A 129 -7.24 -6.15 14.58
CA GLY A 129 -8.34 -5.26 14.91
C GLY A 129 -7.99 -4.24 16.02
N ASP A 130 -6.72 -4.14 16.40
CA ASP A 130 -6.23 -3.12 17.32
C ASP A 130 -5.93 -1.81 16.56
N SER A 131 -6.99 -1.04 16.34
CA SER A 131 -6.89 0.24 15.65
C SER A 131 -6.12 1.30 16.46
N ILE A 132 -6.24 1.25 17.80
CA ILE A 132 -5.55 2.20 18.68
C ILE A 132 -4.05 1.91 18.70
N GLY A 133 -3.66 0.65 18.84
CA GLY A 133 -2.26 0.25 18.77
C GLY A 133 -1.63 0.56 17.42
N SER A 134 -2.35 0.30 16.33
CA SER A 134 -1.91 0.65 14.97
C SER A 134 -1.68 2.17 14.82
N LEU A 135 -2.63 2.99 15.27
CA LEU A 135 -2.51 4.45 15.27
C LEU A 135 -1.34 4.93 16.13
N ALA A 136 -1.16 4.34 17.31
CA ALA A 136 -0.09 4.71 18.22
C ALA A 136 1.29 4.48 17.59
N LEU A 137 1.50 3.36 16.89
CA LEU A 137 2.76 3.10 16.18
C LEU A 137 3.02 4.13 15.07
N VAL A 138 2.01 4.42 14.25
CA VAL A 138 2.14 5.45 13.21
C VAL A 138 2.49 6.81 13.83
N ALA A 139 1.75 7.22 14.86
CA ALA A 139 1.98 8.53 15.51
C ALA A 139 3.33 8.64 16.24
N LEU A 140 3.87 7.52 16.74
CA LEU A 140 5.16 7.46 17.40
C LEU A 140 6.31 7.66 16.41
N ASP A 141 6.27 6.95 15.30
CA ASP A 141 7.36 6.95 14.32
C ASP A 141 7.24 8.14 13.32
N ASN A 142 6.00 8.51 12.96
CA ASN A 142 5.68 9.59 12.01
C ASN A 142 4.49 10.44 12.49
N PRO A 143 4.69 11.35 13.44
CA PRO A 143 3.61 12.21 13.92
C PRO A 143 3.02 13.13 12.83
N MET A 144 3.73 13.30 11.71
CA MET A 144 3.29 14.11 10.57
C MET A 144 2.64 13.27 9.46
N CYS A 145 2.37 11.98 9.69
CA CYS A 145 1.85 11.05 8.68
C CYS A 145 0.57 11.56 8.01
N ALA A 146 -0.30 12.27 8.73
CA ALA A 146 -1.49 12.89 8.17
C ALA A 146 -1.19 13.89 7.02
N GLY A 147 -0.02 14.51 7.05
CA GLY A 147 0.41 15.48 6.03
C GLY A 147 1.43 14.93 5.03
N THR A 148 2.17 13.89 5.40
CA THR A 148 3.33 13.41 4.62
C THR A 148 3.17 11.98 4.08
N GLY A 149 2.33 11.14 4.68
CA GLY A 149 2.15 9.74 4.30
C GLY A 149 1.55 9.56 2.92
N HIS A 150 0.39 9.05 2.87
CA HIS A 150 -0.47 8.66 1.76
C HIS A 150 -0.14 9.18 0.32
N ARG A 151 0.34 10.41 0.13
CA ARG A 151 0.48 11.02 -1.20
C ARG A 151 1.84 11.58 -1.52
N ILE A 152 2.69 11.71 -0.55
CA ILE A 152 3.97 12.38 -0.71
C ILE A 152 5.10 11.37 -0.74
N CYS A 153 5.02 10.32 0.08
CA CYS A 153 6.05 9.32 0.22
C CYS A 153 5.53 7.91 -0.09
N ASN A 154 6.34 7.11 -0.78
CA ASN A 154 6.11 5.69 -1.05
C ASN A 154 7.41 4.88 -1.04
N ASP A 155 8.43 5.34 -0.34
CA ASP A 155 9.74 4.69 -0.31
C ASP A 155 9.69 3.30 0.32
N CYS A 156 8.82 3.10 1.31
CA CYS A 156 8.50 1.80 1.88
C CYS A 156 7.99 0.79 0.82
N MET A 157 7.14 1.24 -0.11
CA MET A 157 6.65 0.38 -1.20
C MET A 157 7.77 -0.04 -2.14
N LYS A 158 8.71 0.87 -2.44
CA LYS A 158 9.86 0.59 -3.31
C LYS A 158 10.79 -0.47 -2.70
N ALA A 159 10.84 -0.57 -1.39
CA ALA A 159 11.63 -1.54 -0.65
C ALA A 159 10.82 -2.76 -0.17
N CYS A 160 9.52 -2.81 -0.40
CA CYS A 160 8.70 -3.96 -0.07
C CYS A 160 9.27 -5.23 -0.72
N ILE A 161 9.17 -6.37 -0.05
CA ILE A 161 9.60 -7.67 -0.60
C ILE A 161 8.93 -7.98 -1.94
N PHE A 162 7.73 -7.44 -2.16
CA PHE A 162 6.97 -7.55 -3.39
C PHE A 162 7.26 -6.44 -4.43
N GLN A 163 8.33 -5.67 -4.27
CA GLN A 163 8.64 -4.54 -5.16
C GLN A 163 8.77 -4.90 -6.65
N LYS A 164 9.06 -6.16 -6.99
CA LYS A 164 9.07 -6.68 -8.38
C LYS A 164 7.71 -7.16 -8.88
N GLN A 165 6.74 -7.17 -8.03
CA GLN A 165 5.35 -7.50 -8.27
C GLN A 165 4.52 -6.27 -7.88
N GLU A 166 3.30 -6.48 -7.46
CA GLU A 166 2.51 -5.42 -6.86
C GLU A 166 2.88 -5.29 -5.38
N PRO A 167 3.56 -4.21 -4.96
CA PRO A 167 3.92 -4.03 -3.55
C PRO A 167 2.68 -3.81 -2.69
N VAL A 168 2.82 -4.05 -1.39
CA VAL A 168 1.78 -3.67 -0.42
C VAL A 168 1.58 -2.16 -0.48
N ASN A 169 0.33 -1.71 -0.62
CA ASN A 169 0.00 -0.28 -0.58
C ASN A 169 -0.02 0.21 0.87
N ILE A 170 1.17 0.38 1.42
CA ILE A 170 1.39 0.83 2.80
C ILE A 170 0.75 2.19 3.07
N PRO A 171 0.91 3.21 2.19
CA PRO A 171 0.28 4.50 2.38
C PRO A 171 -1.24 4.46 2.49
N LEU A 172 -1.89 3.51 1.82
CA LEU A 172 -3.34 3.30 1.98
C LEU A 172 -3.68 2.80 3.39
N ALA A 173 -2.90 1.83 3.90
CA ALA A 173 -3.11 1.29 5.24
C ALA A 173 -2.85 2.34 6.33
N GLU A 174 -1.83 3.18 6.18
CA GLU A 174 -1.53 4.31 7.06
C GLU A 174 -2.67 5.33 7.07
N THR A 175 -3.10 5.78 5.88
CA THR A 175 -4.20 6.75 5.75
C THR A 175 -5.46 6.24 6.42
N HIS A 176 -5.79 4.97 6.22
CA HIS A 176 -6.96 4.36 6.85
C HIS A 176 -6.80 4.19 8.37
N THR A 177 -5.57 4.16 8.87
CA THR A 177 -5.29 4.11 10.32
C THR A 177 -5.53 5.47 10.97
N LEU A 178 -5.34 6.56 10.21
CA LEU A 178 -5.53 7.94 10.67
C LEU A 178 -6.97 8.42 10.59
N THR A 179 -7.87 7.71 9.90
CA THR A 179 -9.28 8.07 9.69
C THR A 179 -10.23 7.17 10.47
#